data_66db568f77909c4c2dd227d258d80997
#
_entry.id   66db568f77909c4c2dd227d258d80997
#
_cell.length_a   1.000
_cell.length_b   1.000
_cell.length_c   1.000
_cell.angle_alpha   90.00
_cell.angle_beta   90.00
_cell.angle_gamma   90.00
#
_symmetry.space_group_name_H-M   'P 1'
#
loop_
_entity.id
_entity.type
_entity.pdbx_description
1 polymer ?
#
loop_
_entity_poly.entity_id
_entity_poly.type
_entity_poly.pdbx_seq_one_letter_code
_entity_poly.pdbx_strand_id
1 'polypeptide(L)'
;MTSFATILTQHGETLHNHDHSHILEPGRMMLTDAGAERVTNYCSDHTRTVPVGGKFEGRQKDVYNIVLACHDKALEITRPGITYMSVHLEVCKVLVQGLKDLGLMKGDVEEAVAAGAHALFLPHGLGHMMGLDVHDMENLGEVYVGYDGQPKSTEFGRKSLRLGRKLEPGFVLTIEPGVYFIPELMDLWRGQNKFTEFINYEKLFTYKD
;
A
#
# COMPACT_ATOMS: atom_id res chain seq x y z
N MET A 1 25.34 -1.70 -4.08
CA MET A 1 24.88 -1.40 -2.68
C MET A 1 23.39 -1.70 -2.61
N THR A 2 22.77 -1.70 -1.42
CA THR A 2 21.31 -1.69 -1.30
C THR A 2 20.78 -0.28 -1.57
N SER A 3 19.63 -0.15 -2.25
CA SER A 3 19.00 1.16 -2.53
C SER A 3 18.37 1.77 -1.28
N PHE A 4 18.01 0.93 -0.30
CA PHE A 4 17.50 1.31 1.02
C PHE A 4 17.77 0.20 2.04
N ALA A 5 17.52 0.48 3.31
CA ALA A 5 17.64 -0.54 4.35
C ALA A 5 16.55 -1.61 4.16
N THR A 6 16.94 -2.85 3.98
CA THR A 6 16.02 -3.97 3.71
C THR A 6 15.00 -4.11 4.83
N ILE A 7 13.74 -4.29 4.46
CA ILE A 7 12.66 -4.71 5.35
C ILE A 7 12.49 -6.22 5.12
N LEU A 8 12.60 -6.99 6.20
CA LEU A 8 12.39 -8.44 6.19
C LEU A 8 11.74 -8.82 7.51
N THR A 9 10.43 -9.06 7.49
CA THR A 9 9.66 -9.22 8.72
C THR A 9 8.46 -10.14 8.55
N GLN A 10 8.05 -10.81 9.62
CA GLN A 10 6.73 -11.45 9.74
C GLN A 10 5.71 -10.55 10.46
N HIS A 11 6.10 -9.32 10.81
CA HIS A 11 5.29 -8.28 11.43
C HIS A 11 5.06 -7.12 10.44
N GLY A 12 4.42 -7.44 9.29
CA GLY A 12 4.13 -6.47 8.23
C GLY A 12 3.13 -5.38 8.64
N GLU A 13 2.43 -5.55 9.77
CA GLU A 13 1.61 -4.51 10.39
C GLU A 13 2.44 -3.32 10.91
N THR A 14 3.72 -3.53 11.17
CA THR A 14 4.68 -2.47 11.49
C THR A 14 5.36 -2.04 10.19
N LEU A 15 4.90 -0.91 9.64
CA LEU A 15 5.47 -0.32 8.42
C LEU A 15 6.95 0.04 8.63
N HIS A 16 7.79 -0.23 7.62
CA HIS A 16 9.25 -0.03 7.66
C HIS A 16 9.94 -0.75 8.83
N ASN A 17 9.53 -1.97 9.13
CA ASN A 17 10.13 -2.75 10.20
C ASN A 17 11.52 -3.27 9.77
N HIS A 18 12.57 -2.77 10.43
CA HIS A 18 13.95 -3.18 10.24
C HIS A 18 14.47 -4.11 11.34
N ASP A 19 13.60 -4.64 12.20
CA ASP A 19 13.98 -5.65 13.19
C ASP A 19 13.98 -7.03 12.53
N HIS A 20 15.16 -7.60 12.39
CA HIS A 20 15.40 -8.92 11.81
C HIS A 20 15.67 -10.00 12.88
N SER A 21 15.39 -9.71 14.14
CA SER A 21 15.70 -10.62 15.27
C SER A 21 14.68 -11.75 15.46
N HIS A 22 13.50 -11.63 14.84
CA HIS A 22 12.41 -12.60 15.00
C HIS A 22 12.70 -13.91 14.27
N ILE A 23 12.38 -15.03 14.93
CA ILE A 23 12.39 -16.35 14.29
C ILE A 23 11.12 -16.51 13.47
N LEU A 24 11.26 -16.95 12.22
CA LEU A 24 10.11 -17.19 11.33
C LEU A 24 9.26 -18.35 11.86
N GLU A 25 7.96 -18.13 11.95
CA GLU A 25 6.98 -19.08 12.48
C GLU A 25 6.10 -19.64 11.34
N PRO A 26 5.98 -20.96 11.19
CA PRO A 26 5.03 -21.55 10.25
C PRO A 26 3.60 -21.05 10.51
N GLY A 27 2.85 -20.78 9.44
CA GLY A 27 1.50 -20.23 9.51
C GLY A 27 1.44 -18.69 9.51
N ARG A 28 2.59 -18.00 9.61
CA ARG A 28 2.69 -16.55 9.38
C ARG A 28 3.07 -16.24 7.94
N MET A 29 2.97 -14.99 7.56
CA MET A 29 3.52 -14.45 6.31
C MET A 29 4.83 -13.71 6.59
N MET A 30 5.75 -13.76 5.66
CA MET A 30 6.97 -12.98 5.67
C MET A 30 6.91 -11.95 4.54
N LEU A 31 7.05 -10.70 4.87
CA LEU A 31 7.21 -9.60 3.93
C LEU A 31 8.71 -9.32 3.76
N THR A 32 9.15 -9.28 2.51
CA THR A 32 10.48 -8.82 2.12
C THR A 32 10.33 -7.63 1.20
N ASP A 33 10.97 -6.53 1.57
CA ASP A 33 11.07 -5.34 0.73
C ASP A 33 12.53 -4.94 0.64
N ALA A 34 13.08 -5.05 -0.57
CA ALA A 34 14.51 -4.90 -0.82
C ALA A 34 14.78 -4.37 -2.21
N GLY A 35 15.82 -3.59 -2.33
CA GLY A 35 16.29 -3.05 -3.59
C GLY A 35 17.80 -2.99 -3.68
N ALA A 36 18.27 -2.82 -4.90
CA ALA A 36 19.69 -2.70 -5.21
C ALA A 36 19.97 -1.44 -6.02
N GLU A 37 21.07 -0.81 -5.71
CA GLU A 37 21.65 0.27 -6.50
C GLU A 37 22.69 -0.28 -7.46
N ARG A 38 22.56 0.03 -8.74
CA ARG A 38 23.53 -0.35 -9.78
C ARG A 38 24.77 0.55 -9.75
N VAL A 39 25.82 0.12 -10.45
CA VAL A 39 27.05 0.94 -10.66
C VAL A 39 26.76 2.27 -11.36
N THR A 40 25.62 2.42 -12.00
CA THR A 40 25.13 3.65 -12.62
C THR A 40 24.27 4.48 -11.66
N ASN A 41 24.20 4.12 -10.40
CA ASN A 41 23.45 4.72 -9.29
C ASN A 41 21.93 4.64 -9.44
N TYR A 42 21.39 3.93 -10.43
CA TYR A 42 19.96 3.69 -10.51
C TYR A 42 19.52 2.63 -9.50
N CYS A 43 18.45 2.97 -8.78
CA CYS A 43 17.84 2.15 -7.73
C CYS A 43 16.78 1.19 -8.27
N SER A 44 16.56 0.11 -7.54
CA SER A 44 15.39 -0.76 -7.66
C SER A 44 14.68 -0.90 -6.31
N ASP A 45 13.41 -1.31 -6.36
CA ASP A 45 12.51 -1.43 -5.23
C ASP A 45 11.52 -2.58 -5.49
N HIS A 46 11.57 -3.62 -4.66
CA HIS A 46 10.76 -4.81 -4.84
C HIS A 46 10.26 -5.38 -3.52
N THR A 47 8.94 -5.40 -3.37
CA THR A 47 8.29 -6.06 -2.25
C THR A 47 7.69 -7.41 -2.66
N ARG A 48 7.86 -8.42 -1.81
CA ARG A 48 7.19 -9.72 -1.92
C ARG A 48 6.75 -10.19 -0.56
N THR A 49 5.51 -10.72 -0.50
CA THR A 49 4.97 -11.36 0.69
C THR A 49 4.77 -12.84 0.40
N VAL A 50 5.35 -13.69 1.23
CA VAL A 50 5.29 -15.15 1.07
C VAL A 50 4.88 -15.82 2.38
N PRO A 51 4.17 -16.97 2.32
CA PRO A 51 3.82 -17.72 3.54
C PRO A 51 5.06 -18.45 4.07
N VAL A 52 5.28 -18.38 5.38
CA VAL A 52 6.26 -19.21 6.07
C VAL A 52 5.73 -20.65 6.05
N GLY A 53 6.47 -21.56 5.38
CA GLY A 53 6.02 -22.93 5.15
C GLY A 53 5.61 -23.24 3.70
N GLY A 54 5.62 -22.23 2.81
CA GLY A 54 5.56 -22.41 1.35
C GLY A 54 4.17 -22.42 0.73
N LYS A 55 3.07 -22.33 1.51
CA LYS A 55 1.70 -22.29 0.98
C LYS A 55 0.86 -21.24 1.70
N PHE A 56 0.10 -20.46 0.93
CA PHE A 56 -0.94 -19.61 1.48
C PHE A 56 -2.16 -20.44 1.88
N GLU A 57 -2.71 -20.19 3.06
CA GLU A 57 -3.88 -20.87 3.58
C GLU A 57 -4.95 -19.88 4.03
N GLY A 58 -6.24 -20.23 3.81
CA GLY A 58 -7.40 -19.50 4.30
C GLY A 58 -7.32 -17.99 4.06
N ARG A 59 -7.41 -17.21 5.15
CA ARG A 59 -7.41 -15.73 5.12
C ARG A 59 -6.19 -15.12 4.47
N GLN A 60 -5.02 -15.75 4.57
CA GLN A 60 -3.79 -15.26 3.93
C GLN A 60 -3.96 -15.21 2.40
N LYS A 61 -4.50 -16.30 1.83
CA LYS A 61 -4.74 -16.39 0.40
C LYS A 61 -5.79 -15.38 -0.07
N ASP A 62 -6.85 -15.21 0.70
CA ASP A 62 -7.94 -14.30 0.38
C ASP A 62 -7.41 -12.85 0.33
N VAL A 63 -6.68 -12.41 1.35
CA VAL A 63 -6.08 -11.07 1.41
C VAL A 63 -5.00 -10.89 0.33
N TYR A 64 -4.15 -11.88 0.12
CA TYR A 64 -3.13 -11.85 -0.94
C TYR A 64 -3.76 -11.63 -2.32
N ASN A 65 -4.86 -12.32 -2.63
CA ASN A 65 -5.56 -12.19 -3.91
C ASN A 65 -6.17 -10.79 -4.08
N ILE A 66 -6.60 -10.13 -3.02
CA ILE A 66 -7.05 -8.72 -3.08
C ILE A 66 -5.88 -7.83 -3.49
N VAL A 67 -4.72 -7.98 -2.87
CA VAL A 67 -3.53 -7.18 -3.20
C VAL A 67 -3.08 -7.45 -4.64
N LEU A 68 -3.10 -8.71 -5.07
CA LEU A 68 -2.77 -9.09 -6.45
C LEU A 68 -3.73 -8.42 -7.45
N ALA A 69 -5.05 -8.45 -7.18
CA ALA A 69 -6.04 -7.77 -8.02
C ALA A 69 -5.82 -6.25 -8.07
N CYS A 70 -5.42 -5.63 -6.97
CA CYS A 70 -5.03 -4.22 -6.91
C CYS A 70 -3.82 -3.93 -7.79
N HIS A 71 -2.79 -4.77 -7.71
CA HIS A 71 -1.57 -4.67 -8.51
C HIS A 71 -1.88 -4.83 -10.02
N ASP A 72 -2.64 -5.86 -10.38
CA ASP A 72 -3.03 -6.12 -11.77
C ASP A 72 -3.86 -4.96 -12.34
N LYS A 73 -4.80 -4.41 -11.53
CA LYS A 73 -5.57 -3.23 -11.93
C LYS A 73 -4.68 -2.01 -12.17
N ALA A 74 -3.72 -1.77 -11.29
CA ALA A 74 -2.77 -0.67 -11.47
C ALA A 74 -1.97 -0.83 -12.78
N LEU A 75 -1.45 -2.03 -13.06
CA LEU A 75 -0.73 -2.32 -14.31
C LEU A 75 -1.60 -2.11 -15.55
N GLU A 76 -2.87 -2.55 -15.50
CA GLU A 76 -3.82 -2.40 -16.61
C GLU A 76 -4.03 -0.95 -17.02
N ILE A 77 -4.18 -0.05 -16.01
CA ILE A 77 -4.61 1.33 -16.26
C ILE A 77 -3.47 2.35 -16.29
N THR A 78 -2.28 2.02 -15.77
CA THR A 78 -1.14 2.93 -15.74
C THR A 78 -0.61 3.19 -17.15
N ARG A 79 -0.66 4.45 -17.59
CA ARG A 79 -0.18 4.87 -18.92
C ARG A 79 0.09 6.37 -18.93
N PRO A 80 0.91 6.87 -19.86
CA PRO A 80 1.06 8.31 -20.06
C PRO A 80 -0.28 9.01 -20.28
N GLY A 81 -0.42 10.20 -19.72
CA GLY A 81 -1.59 11.06 -19.89
C GLY A 81 -2.63 10.99 -18.80
N ILE A 82 -2.63 9.95 -17.95
CA ILE A 82 -3.48 9.90 -16.75
C ILE A 82 -2.73 10.40 -15.51
N THR A 83 -3.44 10.81 -14.46
CA THR A 83 -2.81 11.14 -13.17
C THR A 83 -2.59 9.88 -12.35
N TYR A 84 -1.46 9.79 -11.65
CA TYR A 84 -1.21 8.65 -10.76
C TYR A 84 -2.17 8.64 -9.55
N MET A 85 -2.67 9.82 -9.16
CA MET A 85 -3.78 9.94 -8.22
C MET A 85 -5.02 9.16 -8.69
N SER A 86 -5.39 9.25 -9.98
CA SER A 86 -6.54 8.50 -10.50
C SER A 86 -6.29 6.99 -10.50
N VAL A 87 -5.05 6.55 -10.79
CA VAL A 87 -4.67 5.14 -10.66
C VAL A 87 -4.82 4.67 -9.21
N HIS A 88 -4.31 5.44 -8.25
CA HIS A 88 -4.43 5.14 -6.82
C HIS A 88 -5.90 4.99 -6.39
N LEU A 89 -6.77 5.92 -6.79
CA LEU A 89 -8.19 5.85 -6.42
C LEU A 89 -8.91 4.65 -7.03
N GLU A 90 -8.63 4.29 -8.29
CA GLU A 90 -9.19 3.09 -8.91
C GLU A 90 -8.71 1.80 -8.21
N VAL A 91 -7.45 1.76 -7.81
CA VAL A 91 -6.91 0.64 -7.00
C VAL A 91 -7.60 0.58 -5.63
N CYS A 92 -7.85 1.72 -4.98
CA CYS A 92 -8.59 1.75 -3.73
C CYS A 92 -10.02 1.20 -3.86
N LYS A 93 -10.68 1.36 -5.02
CA LYS A 93 -12.00 0.76 -5.27
C LYS A 93 -11.91 -0.76 -5.35
N VAL A 94 -10.90 -1.30 -6.03
CA VAL A 94 -10.65 -2.75 -6.07
C VAL A 94 -10.40 -3.30 -4.67
N LEU A 95 -9.57 -2.60 -3.89
CA LEU A 95 -9.30 -2.93 -2.49
C LEU A 95 -10.59 -2.99 -1.66
N VAL A 96 -11.40 -1.92 -1.70
CA VAL A 96 -12.67 -1.83 -0.94
C VAL A 96 -13.62 -2.93 -1.37
N GLN A 97 -13.75 -3.22 -2.69
CA GLN A 97 -14.61 -4.29 -3.16
C GLN A 97 -14.15 -5.65 -2.61
N GLY A 98 -12.88 -5.98 -2.70
CA GLY A 98 -12.35 -7.24 -2.16
C GLY A 98 -12.54 -7.36 -0.64
N LEU A 99 -12.35 -6.27 0.11
CA LEU A 99 -12.62 -6.26 1.56
C LEU A 99 -14.10 -6.38 1.88
N LYS A 100 -15.01 -5.88 1.03
CA LYS A 100 -16.46 -6.11 1.15
C LYS A 100 -16.81 -7.57 0.91
N ASP A 101 -16.22 -8.20 -0.08
CA ASP A 101 -16.47 -9.61 -0.39
C ASP A 101 -16.04 -10.53 0.78
N LEU A 102 -15.04 -10.11 1.56
CA LEU A 102 -14.64 -10.76 2.81
C LEU A 102 -15.51 -10.32 4.01
N GLY A 103 -16.42 -9.38 3.85
CA GLY A 103 -17.28 -8.84 4.91
C GLY A 103 -16.58 -7.91 5.89
N LEU A 104 -15.35 -7.45 5.59
CA LEU A 104 -14.57 -6.50 6.40
C LEU A 104 -15.02 -5.06 6.18
N MET A 105 -15.51 -4.76 4.97
CA MET A 105 -16.12 -3.48 4.62
C MET A 105 -17.57 -3.69 4.15
N LYS A 106 -18.33 -2.60 4.04
CA LYS A 106 -19.75 -2.57 3.64
C LYS A 106 -20.07 -1.22 2.98
N GLY A 107 -21.32 -1.01 2.60
CA GLY A 107 -21.76 0.24 1.97
C GLY A 107 -21.35 0.37 0.50
N ASP A 108 -21.44 1.56 -0.04
CA ASP A 108 -21.04 1.85 -1.42
C ASP A 108 -19.51 2.00 -1.55
N VAL A 109 -18.94 1.45 -2.62
CA VAL A 109 -17.48 1.45 -2.85
C VAL A 109 -16.95 2.84 -3.16
N GLU A 110 -17.66 3.57 -4.02
CA GLU A 110 -17.25 4.92 -4.43
C GLU A 110 -17.31 5.89 -3.24
N GLU A 111 -18.37 5.82 -2.46
CA GLU A 111 -18.54 6.63 -1.24
C GLU A 111 -17.47 6.29 -0.19
N ALA A 112 -17.17 5.01 0.03
CA ALA A 112 -16.15 4.57 0.98
C ALA A 112 -14.75 5.08 0.58
N VAL A 113 -14.42 5.03 -0.72
CA VAL A 113 -13.14 5.55 -1.23
C VAL A 113 -13.13 7.08 -1.16
N ALA A 114 -14.22 7.75 -1.54
CA ALA A 114 -14.32 9.21 -1.46
C ALA A 114 -14.15 9.72 -0.03
N ALA A 115 -14.76 9.04 0.95
CA ALA A 115 -14.64 9.36 2.37
C ALA A 115 -13.24 9.04 2.96
N GLY A 116 -12.44 8.19 2.30
CA GLY A 116 -11.12 7.77 2.78
C GLY A 116 -11.15 6.56 3.73
N ALA A 117 -12.25 5.80 3.78
CA ALA A 117 -12.37 4.64 4.67
C ALA A 117 -11.38 3.51 4.33
N HIS A 118 -10.96 3.40 3.07
CA HIS A 118 -9.92 2.45 2.60
C HIS A 118 -8.58 2.63 3.31
N ALA A 119 -8.28 3.83 3.81
CA ALA A 119 -7.00 4.14 4.41
C ALA A 119 -6.74 3.42 5.74
N LEU A 120 -7.76 2.81 6.35
CA LEU A 120 -7.56 1.89 7.47
C LEU A 120 -6.70 0.68 7.07
N PHE A 121 -6.85 0.23 5.83
CA PHE A 121 -6.18 -0.98 5.29
C PHE A 121 -5.01 -0.65 4.38
N LEU A 122 -5.01 0.51 3.73
CA LEU A 122 -3.91 1.04 2.90
C LEU A 122 -3.57 2.46 3.37
N PRO A 123 -2.73 2.59 4.42
CA PRO A 123 -2.42 3.90 5.02
C PRO A 123 -1.39 4.72 4.24
N HIS A 124 -0.79 4.16 3.21
CA HIS A 124 0.22 4.80 2.35
C HIS A 124 -0.27 4.95 0.90
N GLY A 125 0.54 5.59 0.06
CA GLY A 125 0.26 5.75 -1.36
C GLY A 125 0.49 4.48 -2.17
N LEU A 126 -0.03 4.46 -3.40
CA LEU A 126 0.17 3.33 -4.32
C LEU A 126 1.61 3.20 -4.82
N GLY A 127 2.39 4.29 -4.76
CA GLY A 127 3.77 4.26 -5.21
C GLY A 127 4.35 5.67 -5.41
N HIS A 128 5.56 5.71 -5.92
CA HIS A 128 6.40 6.89 -6.06
C HIS A 128 7.27 6.83 -7.33
N MET A 129 7.90 7.94 -7.69
CA MET A 129 8.95 7.96 -8.69
C MET A 129 10.19 7.22 -8.18
N MET A 130 10.90 6.56 -9.07
CA MET A 130 12.12 5.83 -8.78
C MET A 130 13.17 6.11 -9.86
N GLY A 131 14.42 6.33 -9.46
CA GLY A 131 15.51 6.69 -10.36
C GLY A 131 16.87 6.58 -9.70
N LEU A 132 17.59 7.70 -9.57
CA LEU A 132 18.88 7.76 -8.86
C LEU A 132 18.72 7.59 -7.35
N ASP A 133 17.57 7.96 -6.82
CA ASP A 133 17.14 7.62 -5.47
C ASP A 133 15.94 6.68 -5.53
N VAL A 134 15.72 5.86 -4.49
CA VAL A 134 14.56 4.97 -4.40
C VAL A 134 13.26 5.79 -4.39
N HIS A 135 13.22 6.87 -3.62
CA HIS A 135 12.21 7.93 -3.72
C HIS A 135 12.81 9.09 -4.52
N ASP A 136 12.71 9.00 -5.84
CA ASP A 136 13.50 9.85 -6.73
C ASP A 136 13.16 11.32 -6.60
N MET A 137 14.19 12.15 -6.38
CA MET A 137 14.17 13.62 -6.29
C MET A 137 13.27 14.21 -5.17
N GLU A 138 12.75 13.42 -4.23
CA GLU A 138 11.86 13.92 -3.18
C GLU A 138 12.51 14.96 -2.26
N ASN A 139 13.82 14.87 -2.05
CA ASN A 139 14.61 15.86 -1.31
C ASN A 139 14.63 17.25 -1.99
N LEU A 140 14.33 17.33 -3.29
CA LEU A 140 14.16 18.59 -4.02
C LEU A 140 12.76 19.19 -3.84
N GLY A 141 11.84 18.47 -3.22
CA GLY A 141 10.49 18.87 -2.91
C GLY A 141 9.44 17.98 -3.55
N GLU A 142 8.81 17.11 -2.75
CA GLU A 142 7.81 16.14 -3.18
C GLU A 142 6.64 16.79 -3.96
N VAL A 143 6.24 18.02 -3.59
CA VAL A 143 5.19 18.76 -4.29
C VAL A 143 5.56 19.06 -5.74
N TYR A 144 6.83 19.32 -6.02
CA TYR A 144 7.29 19.56 -7.41
C TYR A 144 7.41 18.26 -8.18
N VAL A 145 8.06 17.24 -7.61
CA VAL A 145 8.32 15.97 -8.28
C VAL A 145 7.03 15.18 -8.48
N GLY A 146 6.26 15.04 -7.42
CA GLY A 146 5.07 14.17 -7.40
C GLY A 146 3.77 14.87 -7.80
N TYR A 147 3.69 16.20 -7.78
CA TYR A 147 2.45 16.94 -7.93
C TYR A 147 2.51 18.11 -8.90
N ASP A 148 3.65 18.32 -9.57
CA ASP A 148 3.84 19.41 -10.54
C ASP A 148 3.53 20.80 -9.93
N GLY A 149 3.96 21.00 -8.68
CA GLY A 149 3.72 22.21 -7.90
C GLY A 149 2.32 22.35 -7.30
N GLN A 150 1.42 21.40 -7.55
CA GLN A 150 0.07 21.42 -6.96
C GLN A 150 0.09 20.95 -5.50
N PRO A 151 -0.80 21.45 -4.64
CA PRO A 151 -0.84 21.04 -3.24
C PRO A 151 -1.28 19.58 -3.11
N LYS A 152 -0.64 18.85 -2.17
CA LYS A 152 -1.04 17.50 -1.77
C LYS A 152 -2.31 17.51 -0.93
N SER A 153 -3.02 16.38 -0.92
CA SER A 153 -4.07 16.12 0.05
C SER A 153 -3.52 16.10 1.48
N THR A 154 -4.29 16.61 2.43
CA THR A 154 -4.01 16.50 3.88
C THR A 154 -4.74 15.33 4.54
N GLU A 155 -5.59 14.62 3.80
CA GLU A 155 -6.38 13.49 4.30
C GLU A 155 -5.49 12.29 4.60
N PHE A 156 -5.80 11.60 5.68
CA PHE A 156 -5.10 10.37 6.05
C PHE A 156 -5.14 9.34 4.90
N GLY A 157 -4.05 8.65 4.66
CA GLY A 157 -3.86 7.78 3.49
C GLY A 157 -3.40 8.57 2.27
N ARG A 158 -4.25 9.46 1.73
CA ARG A 158 -3.93 10.27 0.54
C ARG A 158 -2.75 11.23 0.74
N LYS A 159 -2.55 11.77 1.95
CA LYS A 159 -1.39 12.61 2.26
C LYS A 159 -0.07 11.87 2.09
N SER A 160 -0.08 10.55 2.15
CA SER A 160 1.09 9.69 2.01
C SER A 160 1.34 9.25 0.56
N LEU A 161 0.46 9.61 -0.39
CA LEU A 161 0.71 9.38 -1.81
C LEU A 161 1.77 10.36 -2.29
N ARG A 162 2.95 9.82 -2.67
CA ARG A 162 4.11 10.61 -3.08
C ARG A 162 4.03 11.08 -4.52
N LEU A 163 3.35 10.32 -5.39
CA LEU A 163 3.14 10.60 -6.80
C LEU A 163 1.65 10.75 -7.09
N GLY A 164 1.20 11.93 -7.52
CA GLY A 164 -0.19 12.20 -7.87
C GLY A 164 -0.36 12.87 -9.24
N ARG A 165 0.76 13.37 -9.84
CA ARG A 165 0.76 14.13 -11.09
C ARG A 165 0.39 13.27 -12.31
N LYS A 166 0.19 13.94 -13.43
CA LYS A 166 0.02 13.32 -14.75
C LYS A 166 1.29 12.58 -15.15
N LEU A 167 1.12 11.31 -15.56
CA LEU A 167 2.24 10.48 -16.02
C LEU A 167 2.69 10.85 -17.43
N GLU A 168 3.99 10.77 -17.66
CA GLU A 168 4.66 11.08 -18.92
C GLU A 168 5.48 9.89 -19.41
N PRO A 169 5.73 9.77 -20.73
CA PRO A 169 6.64 8.76 -21.24
C PRO A 169 8.05 8.91 -20.62
N GLY A 170 8.64 7.78 -20.23
CA GLY A 170 9.97 7.77 -19.62
C GLY A 170 9.96 7.84 -18.10
N PHE A 171 8.83 8.06 -17.42
CA PHE A 171 8.74 7.95 -15.98
C PHE A 171 8.93 6.50 -15.54
N VAL A 172 9.74 6.32 -14.51
CA VAL A 172 9.89 5.06 -13.77
C VAL A 172 9.24 5.25 -12.41
N LEU A 173 8.37 4.34 -12.04
CA LEU A 173 7.59 4.45 -10.81
C LEU A 173 7.33 3.06 -10.20
N THR A 174 7.01 3.03 -8.91
CA THR A 174 6.58 1.82 -8.21
C THR A 174 5.06 1.65 -8.28
N ILE A 175 4.61 0.39 -8.20
CA ILE A 175 3.22 -0.03 -7.95
C ILE A 175 3.26 -1.00 -6.80
N GLU A 176 2.84 -0.55 -5.62
CA GLU A 176 3.04 -1.23 -4.34
C GLU A 176 1.77 -1.24 -3.47
N PRO A 177 0.65 -1.79 -3.95
CA PRO A 177 -0.55 -1.91 -3.14
C PRO A 177 -0.32 -2.85 -1.97
N GLY A 178 -0.97 -2.57 -0.84
CA GLY A 178 -0.91 -3.41 0.36
C GLY A 178 -2.23 -3.46 1.11
N VAL A 179 -2.39 -4.49 1.95
CA VAL A 179 -3.47 -4.59 2.94
C VAL A 179 -2.84 -4.83 4.30
N TYR A 180 -3.12 -3.93 5.22
CA TYR A 180 -2.55 -3.95 6.57
C TYR A 180 -3.66 -4.06 7.62
N PHE A 181 -3.44 -4.92 8.60
CA PHE A 181 -4.28 -5.02 9.79
C PHE A 181 -3.46 -4.50 10.98
N ILE A 182 -3.49 -3.18 11.19
CA ILE A 182 -2.71 -2.50 12.25
C ILE A 182 -3.58 -2.38 13.50
N PRO A 183 -3.31 -3.16 14.58
CA PRO A 183 -4.19 -3.23 15.74
C PRO A 183 -4.45 -1.87 16.37
N GLU A 184 -3.43 -1.03 16.52
CA GLU A 184 -3.54 0.30 17.15
C GLU A 184 -4.41 1.24 16.32
N LEU A 185 -4.29 1.19 14.99
CA LEU A 185 -5.11 2.01 14.08
C LEU A 185 -6.57 1.53 14.07
N MET A 186 -6.78 0.22 14.11
CA MET A 186 -8.11 -0.39 14.21
C MET A 186 -8.80 0.01 15.52
N ASP A 187 -8.09 -0.05 16.66
CA ASP A 187 -8.59 0.37 17.97
C ASP A 187 -8.92 1.87 18.00
N LEU A 188 -8.02 2.70 17.47
CA LEU A 188 -8.20 4.15 17.38
C LEU A 188 -9.46 4.52 16.59
N TRP A 189 -9.60 3.97 15.38
CA TRP A 189 -10.73 4.31 14.51
C TRP A 189 -12.05 3.79 15.06
N ARG A 190 -12.05 2.58 15.64
CA ARG A 190 -13.23 2.05 16.34
C ARG A 190 -13.63 2.93 17.53
N GLY A 191 -12.65 3.34 18.36
CA GLY A 191 -12.92 4.21 19.51
C GLY A 191 -13.50 5.59 19.12
N GLN A 192 -13.17 6.06 17.91
CA GLN A 192 -13.70 7.28 17.32
C GLN A 192 -15.02 7.08 16.55
N ASN A 193 -15.54 5.87 16.47
CA ASN A 193 -16.69 5.50 15.61
C ASN A 193 -16.49 5.93 14.15
N LYS A 194 -15.25 5.92 13.65
CA LYS A 194 -14.91 6.45 12.34
C LYS A 194 -15.36 5.49 11.24
N PHE A 195 -16.06 5.99 10.23
CA PHE A 195 -16.54 5.24 9.07
C PHE A 195 -17.33 3.95 9.41
N THR A 196 -18.14 3.98 10.45
CA THR A 196 -18.96 2.82 10.86
C THR A 196 -19.97 2.40 9.80
N GLU A 197 -20.32 3.29 8.88
CA GLU A 197 -21.14 3.02 7.69
C GLU A 197 -20.42 2.19 6.63
N PHE A 198 -19.05 2.23 6.59
CA PHE A 198 -18.23 1.53 5.62
C PHE A 198 -17.39 0.39 6.20
N ILE A 199 -17.07 0.42 7.49
CA ILE A 199 -16.22 -0.56 8.15
C ILE A 199 -17.07 -1.48 9.03
N ASN A 200 -16.87 -2.79 8.88
CA ASN A 200 -17.45 -3.80 9.76
C ASN A 200 -16.46 -4.15 10.88
N TYR A 201 -16.42 -3.31 11.92
CA TYR A 201 -15.48 -3.50 13.04
C TYR A 201 -15.63 -4.83 13.76
N GLU A 202 -16.83 -5.38 13.87
CA GLU A 202 -17.05 -6.68 14.49
C GLU A 202 -16.29 -7.79 13.75
N LYS A 203 -16.45 -7.84 12.43
CA LYS A 203 -15.74 -8.80 11.58
C LYS A 203 -14.24 -8.49 11.51
N LEU A 204 -13.87 -7.19 11.39
CA LEU A 204 -12.49 -6.75 11.29
C LEU A 204 -11.65 -7.21 12.49
N PHE A 205 -12.18 -7.13 13.70
CA PHE A 205 -11.48 -7.55 14.91
C PHE A 205 -11.15 -9.04 14.96
N THR A 206 -11.77 -9.87 14.13
CA THR A 206 -11.37 -11.29 13.97
C THR A 206 -10.09 -11.46 13.15
N TYR A 207 -9.51 -10.38 12.61
CA TYR A 207 -8.26 -10.35 11.85
C TYR A 207 -7.11 -9.68 12.63
N LYS A 208 -7.31 -9.43 13.93
CA LYS A 208 -6.33 -8.73 14.78
C LYS A 208 -5.17 -9.65 15.24
N ASP A 209 -5.36 -10.98 15.16
CA ASP A 209 -4.41 -12.00 15.61
C ASP A 209 -3.64 -12.62 14.43
#